data_5c59dd2813d5a87a84a9d7abbcac34e9
#
_entry.id   5c59dd2813d5a87a84a9d7abbcac34e9
#
_cell.length_a   1.000
_cell.length_b   1.000
_cell.length_c   1.000
_cell.angle_alpha   90.00
_cell.angle_beta   90.00
_cell.angle_gamma   90.00
#
_symmetry.space_group_name_H-M   'P 1'
#
loop_
_entity.id
_entity.type
_entity.pdbx_description
1 polymer ?
#
loop_
_entity_poly.entity_id
_entity_poly.type
_entity_poly.pdbx_seq_one_letter_code
_entity_poly.pdbx_strand_id
1 'polypeptide(L)' 'IYIPKHIMKQLDVFVKERRKAAGLTQAEFADRTGVALTVIRKIEQGKTNLNMDKVNLILEMFGHRLAPVSIKEIES' A
#
# COMPACT_ATOMS: atom_id res chain seq x y z
N ILE A 1 23.56 -9.74 -5.02
CA ILE A 1 22.39 -10.63 -4.86
C ILE A 1 21.27 -10.14 -5.75
N TYR A 2 20.72 -11.03 -6.52
CA TYR A 2 19.57 -10.72 -7.35
C TYR A 2 18.27 -10.85 -6.54
N ILE A 3 17.48 -9.78 -6.52
CA ILE A 3 16.14 -9.80 -5.92
C ILE A 3 15.13 -9.58 -7.05
N PRO A 4 14.30 -10.57 -7.37
CA PRO A 4 13.33 -10.42 -8.44
C PRO A 4 12.31 -9.31 -8.12
N LYS A 5 11.99 -8.48 -9.10
CA LYS A 5 11.06 -7.35 -8.93
C LYS A 5 9.66 -7.79 -8.46
N HIS A 6 9.24 -8.98 -8.83
CA HIS A 6 7.91 -9.48 -8.43
C HIS A 6 7.79 -9.76 -6.92
N ILE A 7 8.90 -9.80 -6.19
CA ILE A 7 8.89 -9.93 -4.73
C ILE A 7 8.60 -8.59 -4.07
N MET A 8 8.99 -7.49 -4.73
CA MET A 8 8.81 -6.13 -4.21
C MET A 8 7.70 -5.44 -4.99
N LYS A 9 6.59 -5.18 -4.33
CA LYS A 9 5.43 -4.56 -4.98
C LYS A 9 5.40 -3.07 -4.70
N GLN A 10 4.95 -2.29 -5.68
CA GLN A 10 4.66 -0.89 -5.48
C GLN A 10 3.48 -0.75 -4.52
N LEU A 11 3.43 0.38 -3.82
CA LEU A 11 2.41 0.63 -2.80
C LEU A 11 0.99 0.51 -3.35
N ASP A 12 0.74 1.06 -4.54
CA ASP A 12 -0.58 1.03 -5.17
C ASP A 12 -1.04 -0.40 -5.45
N VAL A 13 -0.17 -1.20 -6.01
CA VAL A 13 -0.44 -2.61 -6.33
C VAL A 13 -0.65 -3.41 -5.05
N PHE A 14 0.23 -3.22 -4.07
CA PHE A 14 0.16 -3.94 -2.79
C PHE A 14 -1.17 -3.69 -2.09
N VAL A 15 -1.54 -2.44 -1.92
CA VAL A 15 -2.77 -2.07 -1.19
C VAL A 15 -4.00 -2.61 -1.92
N LYS A 16 -4.06 -2.44 -3.23
CA LYS A 16 -5.20 -2.91 -4.03
C LYS A 16 -5.35 -4.43 -3.97
N GLU A 17 -4.25 -5.16 -4.10
CA GLU A 17 -4.30 -6.62 -4.04
C GLU A 17 -4.75 -7.11 -2.66
N ARG A 18 -4.22 -6.52 -1.59
CA ARG A 18 -4.60 -6.89 -0.24
C ARG A 18 -6.07 -6.60 0.04
N ARG A 19 -6.54 -5.44 -0.41
CA ARG A 19 -7.96 -5.09 -0.27
C ARG A 19 -8.85 -6.10 -0.97
N LYS A 20 -8.52 -6.43 -2.22
CA LYS A 20 -9.30 -7.40 -3.01
C LYS A 20 -9.24 -8.81 -2.41
N ALA A 21 -8.09 -9.22 -1.92
CA ALA A 21 -7.93 -10.51 -1.27
C ALA A 21 -8.79 -10.61 0.00
N ALA A 22 -9.00 -9.50 0.69
CA ALA A 22 -9.89 -9.44 1.85
C ALA A 22 -11.37 -9.35 1.47
N GLY A 23 -11.69 -9.26 0.18
CA GLY A 23 -13.07 -9.18 -0.30
C GLY A 23 -13.74 -7.83 -0.04
N LEU A 24 -12.96 -6.75 0.10
CA LEU A 24 -13.49 -5.44 0.48
C LEU A 24 -13.56 -4.50 -0.71
N THR A 25 -14.64 -3.70 -0.78
CA THR A 25 -14.69 -2.54 -1.66
C THR A 25 -13.80 -1.44 -1.09
N GLN A 26 -13.49 -0.41 -1.88
CA GLN A 26 -12.73 0.74 -1.38
C GLN A 26 -13.45 1.42 -0.19
N ALA A 27 -14.77 1.55 -0.26
CA ALA A 27 -15.54 2.17 0.81
C ALA A 27 -15.49 1.33 2.09
N GLU A 28 -15.67 0.02 1.98
CA GLU A 28 -15.56 -0.88 3.14
C GLU A 28 -14.16 -0.84 3.74
N PHE A 29 -13.14 -0.76 2.91
CA PHE A 29 -11.76 -0.68 3.36
C PHE A 29 -11.50 0.63 4.11
N ALA A 30 -12.04 1.73 3.61
CA ALA A 30 -11.98 3.02 4.31
C ALA A 30 -12.60 2.93 5.70
N ASP A 31 -13.76 2.30 5.82
CA ASP A 31 -14.42 2.09 7.11
C ASP A 31 -13.57 1.26 8.07
N ARG A 32 -12.97 0.19 7.56
CA ARG A 32 -12.14 -0.73 8.37
C ARG A 32 -10.86 -0.08 8.86
N THR A 33 -10.22 0.74 8.03
CA THR A 33 -8.95 1.38 8.36
C THR A 33 -9.12 2.65 9.16
N GLY A 34 -10.30 3.28 9.08
CA GLY A 34 -10.50 4.62 9.61
C GLY A 34 -9.86 5.71 8.76
N VAL A 35 -9.47 5.39 7.54
CA VAL A 35 -8.85 6.32 6.60
C VAL A 35 -9.89 6.75 5.57
N ALA A 36 -9.88 8.03 5.19
CA ALA A 36 -10.84 8.56 4.22
C ALA A 36 -10.78 7.83 2.88
N LEU A 37 -11.93 7.64 2.26
CA LEU A 37 -12.04 6.97 0.96
C LEU A 37 -11.18 7.64 -0.11
N THR A 38 -11.09 8.97 -0.08
CA THR A 38 -10.24 9.72 -1.01
C THR A 38 -8.78 9.35 -0.90
N VAL A 39 -8.30 9.05 0.31
CA VAL A 39 -6.92 8.61 0.53
C VAL A 39 -6.70 7.21 -0.05
N ILE A 40 -7.64 6.30 0.18
CA ILE A 40 -7.59 4.95 -0.39
C ILE A 40 -7.50 5.04 -1.93
N ARG A 41 -8.35 5.86 -2.53
CA ARG A 41 -8.36 6.05 -4.00
C ARG A 41 -7.03 6.61 -4.51
N LYS A 42 -6.47 7.61 -3.82
CA LYS A 42 -5.17 8.18 -4.19
C LYS A 42 -4.06 7.13 -4.18
N ILE A 43 -4.02 6.33 -3.13
CA ILE A 43 -3.01 5.28 -3.00
C ILE A 43 -3.13 4.29 -4.18
N GLU A 44 -4.33 3.81 -4.46
CA GLU A 44 -4.54 2.82 -5.52
C GLU A 44 -4.35 3.39 -6.92
N GLN A 45 -4.42 4.71 -7.07
CA GLN A 45 -4.11 5.40 -8.34
C GLN A 45 -2.61 5.67 -8.50
N GLY A 46 -1.78 5.31 -7.53
CA GLY A 46 -0.35 5.54 -7.60
C GLY A 46 0.08 6.97 -7.32
N LYS A 47 -0.78 7.76 -6.70
CA LYS A 47 -0.43 9.14 -6.34
C LYS A 47 0.53 9.15 -5.15
N THR A 48 1.39 10.17 -5.09
CA THR A 48 2.49 10.24 -4.11
C THR A 48 2.32 11.32 -3.06
N ASN A 49 1.38 12.23 -3.23
CA ASN A 49 1.11 13.28 -2.25
C ASN A 49 0.23 12.75 -1.11
N LEU A 50 0.81 11.88 -0.31
CA LEU A 50 0.08 11.12 0.71
C LEU A 50 0.60 11.45 2.10
N ASN A 51 -0.27 11.37 3.09
CA ASN A 51 0.11 11.46 4.50
C ASN A 51 0.67 10.09 4.93
N MET A 52 1.91 10.09 5.42
CA MET A 52 2.59 8.83 5.78
C MET A 52 1.88 8.10 6.92
N ASP A 53 1.33 8.82 7.89
CA ASP A 53 0.60 8.19 9.01
C ASP A 53 -0.63 7.44 8.51
N LYS A 54 -1.36 8.02 7.55
CA LYS A 54 -2.54 7.38 6.96
C LYS A 54 -2.16 6.14 6.15
N VAL A 55 -1.07 6.22 5.39
CA VAL A 55 -0.55 5.07 4.65
C VAL A 55 -0.16 3.95 5.61
N ASN A 56 0.53 4.28 6.70
CA ASN A 56 0.93 3.29 7.70
C ASN A 56 -0.28 2.65 8.40
N LEU A 57 -1.34 3.40 8.67
CA LEU A 57 -2.57 2.82 9.22
C LEU A 57 -3.11 1.70 8.32
N ILE A 58 -3.10 1.93 7.01
CA ILE A 58 -3.55 0.94 6.03
C ILE A 58 -2.62 -0.27 6.02
N LEU A 59 -1.32 -0.03 5.95
CA LEU A 59 -0.32 -1.09 5.88
C LEU A 59 -0.30 -1.96 7.13
N GLU A 60 -0.55 -1.36 8.29
CA GLU A 60 -0.55 -2.08 9.58
C GLU A 60 -1.63 -3.13 9.65
N MET A 61 -2.75 -2.97 8.93
CA MET A 61 -3.77 -4.02 8.83
C MET A 61 -3.20 -5.32 8.26
N PHE A 62 -2.15 -5.22 7.46
CA PHE A 62 -1.53 -6.35 6.79
C PHE A 62 -0.15 -6.67 7.36
N GLY A 63 0.17 -6.13 8.53
CA GLY A 63 1.45 -6.37 9.20
C GLY A 63 2.63 -5.69 8.53
N HIS A 64 2.39 -4.58 7.83
CA HIS A 64 3.42 -3.85 7.09
C HIS A 64 3.53 -2.41 7.56
N ARG A 65 4.60 -1.75 7.16
CA ARG A 65 4.86 -0.35 7.45
C ARG A 65 5.77 0.24 6.38
N LEU A 66 5.69 1.55 6.16
CA LEU A 66 6.63 2.24 5.28
C LEU A 66 8.02 2.22 5.89
N ALA A 67 9.02 2.01 5.06
CA ALA A 67 10.42 2.04 5.45
C ALA A 67 11.29 2.37 4.25
N PRO A 68 12.47 2.98 4.47
CA PRO A 68 13.41 3.20 3.38
C PRO A 68 13.90 1.86 2.82
N VAL A 69 14.03 1.80 1.50
CA VAL A 69 14.55 0.63 0.80
C VAL A 69 15.69 1.09 -0.10
N SER A 70 16.77 0.33 -0.13
CA SER A 70 17.90 0.62 -1.00
C SER A 70 17.47 0.56 -2.47
N ILE A 71 17.87 1.57 -3.24
CA ILE A 71 17.61 1.58 -4.69
C ILE A 71 18.19 0.33 -5.35
N LYS A 72 19.34 -0.13 -4.88
CA LYS A 72 19.96 -1.34 -5.42
C LYS A 72 19.09 -2.58 -5.25
N GLU A 73 18.34 -2.67 -4.15
CA GLU A 73 17.43 -3.79 -3.92
C GLU A 73 16.20 -3.72 -4.83
N ILE A 74 15.74 -2.50 -5.14
CA ILE A 74 14.58 -2.29 -6.01
C ILE A 74 14.91 -2.53 -7.47
N GLU A 75 16.11 -2.13 -7.90
CA GLU A 75 16.54 -2.17 -9.31
C GLU A 75 17.28 -3.44 -9.73
N SER A 76 17.44 -4.35 -8.81
CA SER A 76 18.15 -5.60 -9.09
C SER A 76 17.43 -6.51 -10.11
#